data_4bab720c011c27db4a6fe32b759bae6a
#
_entry.id   4bab720c011c27db4a6fe32b759bae6a
#
_cell.length_a   1.000
_cell.length_b   1.000
_cell.length_c   1.000
_cell.angle_alpha   90.00
_cell.angle_beta   90.00
_cell.angle_gamma   90.00
#
_symmetry.space_group_name_H-M   'P 1'
#
loop_
_entity.id
_entity.type
_entity.pdbx_description
1 polymer ?
#
loop_
_entity_poly.entity_id
_entity_poly.type
_entity_poly.pdbx_seq_one_letter_code
_entity_poly.pdbx_strand_id
1 'polypeptide(L)'
;QITDGQVQETGDFELDGVTFPAAEIEVSFMDPADGEGSMFPTGNLVDDLEVPGVGTFKATMINSGIPTIFLNAEDIGYEGTELREAINNDSEALARFETMRAHGAIKMGLISDLKEAETRQHTPKIAFVSKPKAYTASSGKEIGVNDVDLLVRALSMGKLHHAMMGTAAVAIATAAAVPGTLVNLAAGGGERDAVRFGHPSGTLRVGAKAEETDGEWSAKAAIMSRSARLMMTGWVHVPGDTI
;
A
#
# COMPACT_ATOMS: atom_id res chain seq x y z
N GLN A 1 -9.71 5.46 -22.53
CA GLN A 1 -10.66 5.82 -23.59
C GLN A 1 -10.19 5.26 -24.93
N ILE A 2 -11.14 4.94 -25.82
CA ILE A 2 -10.89 4.43 -27.17
C ILE A 2 -11.62 5.37 -28.12
N THR A 3 -10.90 5.94 -29.09
CA THR A 3 -11.48 6.82 -30.11
C THR A 3 -11.11 6.24 -31.47
N ASP A 4 -12.11 5.98 -32.33
CA ASP A 4 -11.94 5.38 -33.65
C ASP A 4 -11.11 4.06 -33.65
N GLY A 5 -11.31 3.24 -32.63
CA GLY A 5 -10.59 1.98 -32.45
C GLY A 5 -9.15 2.12 -31.97
N GLN A 6 -8.67 3.33 -31.70
CA GLN A 6 -7.35 3.61 -31.15
C GLN A 6 -7.42 3.90 -29.64
N VAL A 7 -6.50 3.31 -28.87
CA VAL A 7 -6.35 3.61 -27.45
C VAL A 7 -5.80 5.03 -27.31
N GLN A 8 -6.42 5.83 -26.45
CA GLN A 8 -5.89 7.14 -26.11
C GLN A 8 -4.64 7.00 -25.26
N GLU A 9 -3.49 7.48 -25.76
CA GLU A 9 -2.20 7.43 -25.07
C GLU A 9 -1.84 8.76 -24.40
N THR A 10 -2.42 9.86 -24.86
CA THR A 10 -2.16 11.22 -24.36
C THR A 10 -3.34 11.75 -23.56
N GLY A 11 -3.07 12.63 -22.60
CA GLY A 11 -4.08 13.27 -21.75
C GLY A 11 -3.44 14.12 -20.68
N ASP A 12 -4.29 14.78 -19.89
CA ASP A 12 -3.89 15.72 -18.85
C ASP A 12 -3.89 15.06 -17.45
N PHE A 13 -4.05 13.74 -17.38
CA PHE A 13 -4.04 13.03 -16.09
C PHE A 13 -2.62 13.00 -15.52
N GLU A 14 -2.47 13.58 -14.33
CA GLU A 14 -1.25 13.59 -13.55
C GLU A 14 -1.31 12.55 -12.44
N LEU A 15 -0.27 11.75 -12.31
CA LEU A 15 -0.07 10.79 -11.23
C LEU A 15 1.19 11.13 -10.47
N ASP A 16 1.07 11.45 -9.18
CA ASP A 16 2.21 11.80 -8.34
C ASP A 16 3.25 10.67 -8.32
N GLY A 17 4.50 11.02 -8.62
CA GLY A 17 5.60 10.06 -8.82
C GLY A 17 5.80 9.60 -10.26
N VAL A 18 4.98 10.06 -11.21
CA VAL A 18 5.14 9.86 -12.66
C VAL A 18 5.45 11.21 -13.31
N THR A 19 6.51 11.26 -14.14
CA THR A 19 7.10 12.53 -14.62
C THR A 19 6.20 13.31 -15.59
N PHE A 20 5.37 12.62 -16.37
CA PHE A 20 4.60 13.25 -17.45
C PHE A 20 3.12 12.89 -17.37
N PRO A 21 2.21 13.82 -17.69
CA PRO A 21 0.81 13.50 -17.83
C PRO A 21 0.57 12.52 -18.99
N ALA A 22 -0.52 11.77 -18.90
CA ALA A 22 -0.95 10.83 -19.93
C ALA A 22 -2.47 10.61 -19.84
N ALA A 23 -3.02 9.74 -20.67
CA ALA A 23 -4.40 9.31 -20.50
C ALA A 23 -4.58 8.55 -19.18
N GLU A 24 -5.68 8.81 -18.50
CA GLU A 24 -6.05 8.06 -17.31
C GLU A 24 -6.49 6.64 -17.66
N ILE A 25 -5.95 5.69 -16.94
CA ILE A 25 -6.33 4.27 -17.01
C ILE A 25 -6.87 3.87 -15.64
N GLU A 26 -8.18 3.68 -15.54
CA GLU A 26 -8.78 3.11 -14.34
C GLU A 26 -8.56 1.60 -14.35
N VAL A 27 -7.99 1.09 -13.27
CA VAL A 27 -7.73 -0.34 -13.06
C VAL A 27 -8.59 -0.83 -11.92
N SER A 28 -9.43 -1.83 -12.20
CA SER A 28 -10.23 -2.52 -11.21
C SER A 28 -9.65 -3.91 -10.96
N PHE A 29 -9.23 -4.15 -9.73
CA PHE A 29 -8.82 -5.47 -9.25
C PHE A 29 -10.04 -6.13 -8.65
N MET A 30 -10.58 -7.13 -9.35
CA MET A 30 -11.74 -7.88 -8.89
C MET A 30 -11.31 -8.93 -7.88
N ASP A 31 -12.12 -9.08 -6.83
CA ASP A 31 -11.92 -10.05 -5.75
C ASP A 31 -10.46 -10.08 -5.22
N PRO A 32 -9.88 -8.92 -4.84
CA PRO A 32 -8.45 -8.80 -4.54
C PRO A 32 -8.01 -9.55 -3.27
N ALA A 33 -8.95 -10.06 -2.49
CA ALA A 33 -8.73 -10.90 -1.32
C ALA A 33 -9.11 -12.37 -1.58
N ASP A 34 -9.45 -12.73 -2.82
CA ASP A 34 -9.82 -14.10 -3.21
C ASP A 34 -8.56 -14.97 -3.42
N GLY A 35 -7.88 -15.24 -2.32
CA GLY A 35 -6.71 -16.11 -2.23
C GLY A 35 -6.93 -17.20 -1.20
N GLU A 36 -5.88 -17.95 -0.89
CA GLU A 36 -5.94 -18.93 0.20
C GLU A 36 -6.09 -18.22 1.56
N GLY A 37 -7.18 -18.47 2.26
CA GLY A 37 -7.46 -17.98 3.62
C GLY A 37 -8.35 -16.73 3.66
N SER A 38 -8.62 -16.28 4.89
CA SER A 38 -9.44 -15.10 5.17
C SER A 38 -8.74 -13.80 4.78
N MET A 39 -9.51 -12.80 4.39
CA MET A 39 -9.01 -11.43 4.18
C MET A 39 -8.33 -10.88 5.45
N PHE A 40 -8.81 -11.26 6.63
CA PHE A 40 -8.15 -11.00 7.90
C PHE A 40 -7.64 -12.33 8.49
N PRO A 41 -6.37 -12.72 8.26
CA PRO A 41 -5.86 -14.04 8.63
C PRO A 41 -5.93 -14.37 10.12
N THR A 42 -5.97 -13.34 10.98
CA THR A 42 -6.10 -13.49 12.44
C THR A 42 -7.55 -13.56 12.91
N GLY A 43 -8.52 -13.29 12.03
CA GLY A 43 -9.94 -13.13 12.36
C GLY A 43 -10.29 -11.79 13.01
N ASN A 44 -9.34 -10.90 13.21
CA ASN A 44 -9.54 -9.59 13.84
C ASN A 44 -9.21 -8.45 12.88
N LEU A 45 -9.91 -7.32 12.99
CA LEU A 45 -9.61 -6.10 12.28
C LEU A 45 -8.37 -5.39 12.84
N VAL A 46 -8.16 -5.50 14.15
CA VAL A 46 -7.01 -4.97 14.87
C VAL A 46 -6.54 -5.99 15.91
N ASP A 47 -5.27 -6.28 15.90
CA ASP A 47 -4.57 -7.18 16.82
C ASP A 47 -3.56 -6.45 17.68
N ASP A 48 -3.14 -7.08 18.77
CA ASP A 48 -1.91 -6.75 19.45
C ASP A 48 -0.76 -7.54 18.83
N LEU A 49 0.14 -6.85 18.15
CA LEU A 49 1.37 -7.40 17.60
C LEU A 49 2.47 -7.28 18.66
N GLU A 50 2.75 -8.39 19.33
CA GLU A 50 3.84 -8.50 20.30
C GLU A 50 5.15 -8.75 19.57
N VAL A 51 6.14 -7.88 19.79
CA VAL A 51 7.47 -7.97 19.19
C VAL A 51 8.52 -7.97 20.32
N PRO A 52 9.06 -9.14 20.70
CA PRO A 52 10.01 -9.26 21.79
C PRO A 52 11.21 -8.31 21.63
N GLY A 53 11.52 -7.56 22.70
CA GLY A 53 12.60 -6.57 22.70
C GLY A 53 12.29 -5.25 21.99
N VAL A 54 11.12 -5.11 21.35
CA VAL A 54 10.71 -3.89 20.66
C VAL A 54 9.46 -3.27 21.28
N GLY A 55 8.43 -4.07 21.53
CA GLY A 55 7.17 -3.60 22.13
C GLY A 55 5.94 -4.36 21.64
N THR A 56 4.77 -3.89 22.07
CA THR A 56 3.47 -4.38 21.61
C THR A 56 2.74 -3.24 20.91
N PHE A 57 2.25 -3.49 19.70
CA PHE A 57 1.66 -2.48 18.82
C PHE A 57 0.27 -2.93 18.35
N LYS A 58 -0.68 -2.01 18.27
CA LYS A 58 -1.92 -2.28 17.54
C LYS A 58 -1.59 -2.41 16.05
N ALA A 59 -2.11 -3.47 15.42
CA ALA A 59 -1.86 -3.77 14.01
C ALA A 59 -3.13 -4.22 13.30
N THR A 60 -3.37 -3.72 12.10
CA THR A 60 -4.30 -4.33 11.14
C THR A 60 -3.48 -5.19 10.19
N MET A 61 -3.81 -6.47 10.12
CA MET A 61 -3.15 -7.45 9.26
C MET A 61 -4.15 -7.96 8.24
N ILE A 62 -3.93 -7.61 6.96
CA ILE A 62 -4.88 -7.88 5.88
C ILE A 62 -4.20 -8.62 4.72
N ASN A 63 -4.94 -9.56 4.12
CA ASN A 63 -4.56 -10.27 2.91
C ASN A 63 -5.47 -9.82 1.75
N SER A 64 -5.10 -8.70 1.11
CA SER A 64 -5.79 -8.17 -0.05
C SER A 64 -4.78 -7.51 -0.99
N GLY A 65 -4.71 -7.95 -2.23
CA GLY A 65 -3.69 -7.57 -3.21
C GLY A 65 -2.29 -8.09 -2.85
N ILE A 66 -1.84 -7.84 -1.64
CA ILE A 66 -0.66 -8.45 -1.01
C ILE A 66 -0.83 -8.43 0.51
N PRO A 67 -0.43 -9.48 1.24
CA PRO A 67 -0.40 -9.45 2.70
C PRO A 67 0.31 -8.20 3.23
N THR A 68 -0.37 -7.43 4.07
CA THR A 68 0.15 -6.15 4.57
C THR A 68 -0.20 -5.98 6.05
N ILE A 69 0.77 -5.47 6.81
CA ILE A 69 0.65 -5.10 8.21
C ILE A 69 0.61 -3.58 8.28
N PHE A 70 -0.43 -3.01 8.87
CA PHE A 70 -0.57 -1.59 9.14
C PHE A 70 -0.43 -1.31 10.62
N LEU A 71 0.39 -0.31 10.96
CA LEU A 71 0.62 0.19 12.33
C LEU A 71 0.27 1.68 12.39
N ASN A 72 -0.04 2.22 13.56
CA ASN A 72 -0.10 3.66 13.73
C ASN A 72 1.31 4.25 13.76
N ALA A 73 1.53 5.37 13.07
CA ALA A 73 2.81 6.06 13.03
C ALA A 73 3.29 6.47 14.44
N GLU A 74 2.40 7.08 15.24
CA GLU A 74 2.70 7.56 16.57
C GLU A 74 3.11 6.45 17.55
N ASP A 75 2.50 5.25 17.45
CA ASP A 75 2.83 4.10 18.31
C ASP A 75 4.26 3.59 18.09
N ILE A 76 4.83 3.86 16.91
CA ILE A 76 6.18 3.45 16.53
C ILE A 76 7.17 4.61 16.44
N GLY A 77 6.75 5.84 16.89
CA GLY A 77 7.62 7.01 16.99
C GLY A 77 7.82 7.78 15.69
N TYR A 78 6.84 7.73 14.77
CA TYR A 78 6.83 8.46 13.51
C TYR A 78 5.62 9.40 13.39
N GLU A 79 5.74 10.38 12.49
CA GLU A 79 4.68 11.35 12.21
C GLU A 79 3.77 10.93 11.03
N GLY A 80 4.26 10.07 10.14
CA GLY A 80 3.62 9.73 8.88
C GLY A 80 3.98 10.67 7.73
N THR A 81 4.82 11.68 7.98
CA THR A 81 5.28 12.67 6.98
C THR A 81 6.68 12.38 6.45
N GLU A 82 7.35 11.38 6.97
CA GLU A 82 8.74 11.05 6.65
C GLU A 82 8.94 10.80 5.16
N LEU A 83 10.03 11.33 4.62
CA LEU A 83 10.52 10.99 3.30
C LEU A 83 11.44 9.76 3.37
N ARG A 84 11.72 9.19 2.22
CA ARG A 84 12.47 7.93 2.08
C ARG A 84 13.82 7.97 2.81
N GLU A 85 14.56 9.04 2.67
CA GLU A 85 15.90 9.20 3.20
C GLU A 85 15.94 9.18 4.73
N ALA A 86 14.92 9.73 5.38
CA ALA A 86 14.80 9.78 6.83
C ALA A 86 14.74 8.38 7.48
N ILE A 87 14.19 7.40 6.76
CA ILE A 87 14.10 6.02 7.24
C ILE A 87 15.18 5.14 6.61
N ASN A 88 15.42 5.27 5.31
CA ASN A 88 16.33 4.37 4.59
C ASN A 88 17.81 4.55 4.93
N ASN A 89 18.18 5.68 5.52
CA ASN A 89 19.52 5.94 6.02
C ASN A 89 19.72 5.54 7.50
N ASP A 90 18.64 5.13 8.18
CA ASP A 90 18.66 4.66 9.57
C ASP A 90 18.60 3.13 9.60
N SER A 91 19.74 2.49 9.81
CA SER A 91 19.85 1.03 9.85
C SER A 91 19.13 0.41 11.06
N GLU A 92 19.03 1.13 12.18
CA GLU A 92 18.35 0.65 13.39
C GLU A 92 16.82 0.68 13.16
N ALA A 93 16.31 1.75 12.53
CA ALA A 93 14.92 1.82 12.12
C ALA A 93 14.56 0.68 11.16
N LEU A 94 15.38 0.45 10.13
CA LEU A 94 15.13 -0.64 9.16
C LEU A 94 15.14 -2.02 9.82
N ALA A 95 16.08 -2.29 10.75
CA ALA A 95 16.12 -3.53 11.50
C ALA A 95 14.88 -3.70 12.39
N ARG A 96 14.41 -2.62 13.02
CA ARG A 96 13.19 -2.61 13.83
C ARG A 96 11.96 -2.91 12.98
N PHE A 97 11.82 -2.30 11.80
CA PHE A 97 10.72 -2.61 10.87
C PHE A 97 10.76 -4.06 10.40
N GLU A 98 11.94 -4.59 10.09
CA GLU A 98 12.07 -6.00 9.68
C GLU A 98 11.67 -6.96 10.82
N THR A 99 12.06 -6.66 12.07
CA THR A 99 11.64 -7.45 13.23
C THR A 99 10.12 -7.44 13.41
N MET A 100 9.49 -6.25 13.32
CA MET A 100 8.02 -6.14 13.39
C MET A 100 7.34 -6.89 12.25
N ARG A 101 7.87 -6.79 11.01
CA ARG A 101 7.36 -7.50 9.84
C ARG A 101 7.42 -9.01 10.00
N ALA A 102 8.53 -9.53 10.50
CA ALA A 102 8.73 -10.96 10.70
C ALA A 102 7.76 -11.54 11.75
N HIS A 103 7.59 -10.86 12.89
CA HIS A 103 6.61 -11.26 13.90
C HIS A 103 5.16 -11.17 13.38
N GLY A 104 4.85 -10.15 12.58
CA GLY A 104 3.56 -10.07 11.91
C GLY A 104 3.34 -11.18 10.89
N ALA A 105 4.37 -11.59 10.15
CA ALA A 105 4.30 -12.71 9.21
C ALA A 105 3.97 -14.03 9.92
N ILE A 106 4.55 -14.28 11.11
CA ILE A 106 4.18 -15.43 11.95
C ILE A 106 2.72 -15.32 12.38
N LYS A 107 2.31 -14.16 12.88
CA LYS A 107 0.94 -13.95 13.37
C LYS A 107 -0.11 -14.10 12.27
N MET A 108 0.23 -13.74 11.03
CA MET A 108 -0.60 -13.97 9.83
C MET A 108 -0.57 -15.42 9.33
N GLY A 109 0.25 -16.30 9.91
CA GLY A 109 0.42 -17.67 9.45
C GLY A 109 1.17 -17.82 8.12
N LEU A 110 1.90 -16.79 7.68
CA LEU A 110 2.64 -16.79 6.42
C LEU A 110 3.99 -17.52 6.52
N ILE A 111 4.54 -17.60 7.73
CA ILE A 111 5.76 -18.31 8.08
C ILE A 111 5.58 -18.96 9.46
N SER A 112 6.38 -19.99 9.76
CA SER A 112 6.37 -20.70 11.05
C SER A 112 7.58 -20.38 11.92
N ASP A 113 8.68 -19.89 11.32
CA ASP A 113 9.92 -19.51 11.98
C ASP A 113 10.41 -18.15 11.50
N LEU A 114 10.96 -17.32 12.40
CA LEU A 114 11.47 -15.99 12.07
C LEU A 114 12.57 -16.01 10.99
N LYS A 115 13.36 -17.09 10.90
CA LYS A 115 14.40 -17.23 9.88
C LYS A 115 13.84 -17.30 8.46
N GLU A 116 12.60 -17.78 8.29
CA GLU A 116 11.96 -17.80 6.98
C GLU A 116 11.70 -16.37 6.46
N ALA A 117 11.57 -15.38 7.36
CA ALA A 117 11.37 -13.99 6.98
C ALA A 117 12.53 -13.43 6.14
N GLU A 118 13.77 -13.89 6.35
CA GLU A 118 14.96 -13.45 5.63
C GLU A 118 14.89 -13.76 4.13
N THR A 119 14.29 -14.90 3.79
CA THR A 119 14.11 -15.36 2.38
C THR A 119 12.78 -14.91 1.79
N ARG A 120 11.87 -14.35 2.60
CA ARG A 120 10.52 -13.91 2.23
C ARG A 120 10.34 -12.40 2.43
N GLN A 121 11.27 -11.58 1.98
CA GLN A 121 11.22 -10.13 2.20
C GLN A 121 10.15 -9.40 1.38
N HIS A 122 9.61 -10.02 0.33
CA HIS A 122 8.59 -9.41 -0.51
C HIS A 122 7.20 -9.38 0.14
N THR A 123 6.92 -10.27 1.13
CA THR A 123 5.62 -10.37 1.81
C THR A 123 5.77 -10.92 3.24
N PRO A 124 4.98 -10.43 4.22
CA PRO A 124 4.04 -9.31 4.09
C PRO A 124 4.77 -7.98 3.90
N LYS A 125 4.05 -6.97 3.39
CA LYS A 125 4.49 -5.59 3.50
C LYS A 125 4.27 -5.10 4.92
N ILE A 126 5.06 -4.11 5.34
CA ILE A 126 4.79 -3.37 6.57
C ILE A 126 4.61 -1.90 6.23
N ALA A 127 3.58 -1.29 6.78
CA ALA A 127 3.25 0.10 6.55
C ALA A 127 2.79 0.74 7.86
N PHE A 128 2.96 2.05 7.96
CA PHE A 128 2.36 2.81 9.04
C PHE A 128 1.49 3.93 8.49
N VAL A 129 0.44 4.23 9.24
CA VAL A 129 -0.59 5.20 8.89
C VAL A 129 -0.70 6.28 9.95
N SER A 130 -1.09 7.47 9.55
CA SER A 130 -1.44 8.56 10.45
C SER A 130 -2.64 9.34 9.93
N LYS A 131 -3.27 10.10 10.81
CA LYS A 131 -4.26 11.11 10.42
C LYS A 131 -3.63 12.12 9.45
N PRO A 132 -4.46 12.85 8.68
CA PRO A 132 -3.98 13.87 7.75
C PRO A 132 -3.06 14.89 8.45
N LYS A 133 -1.91 15.16 7.83
CA LYS A 133 -0.98 16.22 8.21
C LYS A 133 -0.45 16.86 6.93
N ALA A 134 -0.14 18.15 6.98
CA ALA A 134 0.56 18.82 5.88
C ALA A 134 2.01 18.34 5.80
N TYR A 135 2.52 18.16 4.59
CA TYR A 135 3.91 17.79 4.34
C TYR A 135 4.36 18.24 2.95
N THR A 136 5.67 18.29 2.75
CA THR A 136 6.28 18.54 1.44
C THR A 136 6.68 17.20 0.83
N ALA A 137 6.13 16.85 -0.34
CA ALA A 137 6.50 15.67 -1.08
C ALA A 137 7.93 15.77 -1.63
N SER A 138 8.51 14.64 -2.03
CA SER A 138 9.89 14.57 -2.57
C SER A 138 10.11 15.39 -3.84
N SER A 139 9.05 15.75 -4.55
CA SER A 139 9.07 16.64 -5.71
C SER A 139 9.13 18.12 -5.34
N GLY A 140 8.98 18.48 -4.05
CA GLY A 140 8.79 19.84 -3.56
C GLY A 140 7.33 20.31 -3.55
N LYS A 141 6.38 19.45 -3.97
CA LYS A 141 4.95 19.75 -3.94
C LYS A 141 4.46 19.79 -2.49
N GLU A 142 3.84 20.90 -2.11
CA GLU A 142 3.18 21.04 -0.81
C GLU A 142 1.84 20.27 -0.84
N ILE A 143 1.65 19.40 0.15
CA ILE A 143 0.41 18.65 0.35
C ILE A 143 -0.23 19.18 1.64
N GLY A 144 -1.41 19.77 1.51
CA GLY A 144 -2.17 20.30 2.63
C GLY A 144 -2.92 19.20 3.39
N VAL A 145 -3.29 19.49 4.64
CA VAL A 145 -4.06 18.58 5.49
C VAL A 145 -5.40 18.18 4.86
N ASN A 146 -6.01 19.06 4.06
CA ASN A 146 -7.29 18.83 3.40
C ASN A 146 -7.16 18.13 2.04
N ASP A 147 -5.94 17.92 1.56
CA ASP A 147 -5.68 17.26 0.27
C ASP A 147 -5.67 15.73 0.40
N VAL A 148 -5.69 15.22 1.63
CA VAL A 148 -5.60 13.79 1.93
C VAL A 148 -6.55 13.41 3.06
N ASP A 149 -7.00 12.15 3.07
CA ASP A 149 -7.79 11.57 4.15
C ASP A 149 -6.91 10.93 5.24
N LEU A 150 -5.70 10.49 4.87
CA LEU A 150 -4.69 9.91 5.76
C LEU A 150 -3.30 9.98 5.12
N LEU A 151 -2.28 9.70 5.90
CA LEU A 151 -0.92 9.49 5.39
C LEU A 151 -0.52 8.02 5.52
N VAL A 152 0.22 7.51 4.54
CA VAL A 152 0.75 6.14 4.54
C VAL A 152 2.22 6.13 4.15
N ARG A 153 3.01 5.37 4.90
CA ARG A 153 4.41 5.05 4.60
C ARG A 153 4.56 3.54 4.56
N ALA A 154 4.96 2.98 3.42
CA ALA A 154 5.03 1.54 3.22
C ALA A 154 6.44 1.08 2.86
N LEU A 155 6.91 0.04 3.53
CA LEU A 155 8.21 -0.58 3.29
C LEU A 155 8.03 -1.86 2.47
N SER A 156 8.98 -2.09 1.59
CA SER A 156 9.11 -3.29 0.77
C SER A 156 10.57 -3.67 0.64
N MET A 157 10.89 -4.95 0.77
CA MET A 157 12.26 -5.44 0.64
C MET A 157 13.23 -4.68 1.57
N GLY A 158 12.80 -4.42 2.81
CA GLY A 158 13.61 -3.74 3.83
C GLY A 158 13.84 -2.24 3.60
N LYS A 159 13.06 -1.57 2.73
CA LYS A 159 13.20 -0.13 2.45
C LYS A 159 11.84 0.56 2.35
N LEU A 160 11.77 1.81 2.84
CA LEU A 160 10.64 2.69 2.59
C LEU A 160 10.56 3.02 1.10
N HIS A 161 9.39 2.76 0.54
CA HIS A 161 9.14 2.95 -0.89
C HIS A 161 8.90 4.44 -1.21
N HIS A 162 9.45 4.90 -2.35
CA HIS A 162 9.32 6.29 -2.78
C HIS A 162 7.90 6.63 -3.24
N ALA A 163 7.36 5.83 -4.16
CA ALA A 163 5.96 5.92 -4.61
C ALA A 163 5.17 4.72 -4.08
N MET A 164 3.84 4.80 -4.05
CA MET A 164 3.05 3.70 -3.53
C MET A 164 3.01 2.52 -4.51
N MET A 165 3.35 1.34 -4.01
CA MET A 165 3.25 0.07 -4.72
C MET A 165 1.78 -0.26 -5.03
N GLY A 166 1.49 -0.71 -6.26
CA GLY A 166 0.12 -1.02 -6.69
C GLY A 166 -0.59 -2.03 -5.80
N THR A 167 0.07 -3.13 -5.45
CA THR A 167 -0.50 -4.16 -4.56
C THR A 167 -0.73 -3.66 -3.13
N ALA A 168 0.16 -2.82 -2.60
CA ALA A 168 -0.05 -2.18 -1.30
C ALA A 168 -1.20 -1.15 -1.37
N ALA A 169 -1.37 -0.45 -2.49
CA ALA A 169 -2.49 0.46 -2.70
C ALA A 169 -3.84 -0.28 -2.68
N VAL A 170 -3.89 -1.53 -3.18
CA VAL A 170 -5.06 -2.42 -3.04
C VAL A 170 -5.34 -2.73 -1.57
N ALA A 171 -4.32 -3.12 -0.80
CA ALA A 171 -4.47 -3.39 0.64
C ALA A 171 -4.94 -2.14 1.42
N ILE A 172 -4.40 -0.95 1.07
CA ILE A 172 -4.83 0.33 1.67
C ILE A 172 -6.29 0.60 1.35
N ALA A 173 -6.70 0.47 0.07
CA ALA A 173 -8.08 0.69 -0.36
C ALA A 173 -9.05 -0.22 0.38
N THR A 174 -8.76 -1.52 0.43
CA THR A 174 -9.60 -2.52 1.09
C THR A 174 -9.67 -2.27 2.60
N ALA A 175 -8.53 -2.03 3.26
CA ALA A 175 -8.53 -1.74 4.70
C ALA A 175 -9.26 -0.44 5.02
N ALA A 176 -9.16 0.60 4.18
CA ALA A 176 -9.91 1.85 4.37
C ALA A 176 -11.42 1.66 4.26
N ALA A 177 -11.88 0.74 3.40
CA ALA A 177 -13.30 0.45 3.20
C ALA A 177 -13.91 -0.40 4.33
N VAL A 178 -13.09 -1.03 5.19
CA VAL A 178 -13.55 -1.84 6.33
C VAL A 178 -13.53 -1.00 7.60
N PRO A 179 -14.71 -0.61 8.16
CA PRO A 179 -14.78 0.17 9.38
C PRO A 179 -14.09 -0.54 10.56
N GLY A 180 -13.25 0.21 11.29
CA GLY A 180 -12.56 -0.29 12.48
C GLY A 180 -11.12 -0.77 12.23
N THR A 181 -10.65 -0.90 10.99
CA THR A 181 -9.22 -1.10 10.72
C THR A 181 -8.41 0.16 11.03
N LEU A 182 -7.11 0.05 11.29
CA LEU A 182 -6.25 1.21 11.56
C LEU A 182 -6.22 2.19 10.37
N VAL A 183 -6.29 1.70 9.15
CA VAL A 183 -6.35 2.53 7.93
C VAL A 183 -7.65 3.34 7.88
N ASN A 184 -8.79 2.68 8.14
CA ASN A 184 -10.10 3.34 8.20
C ASN A 184 -10.14 4.38 9.33
N LEU A 185 -9.66 4.03 10.52
CA LEU A 185 -9.62 4.92 11.68
C LEU A 185 -8.71 6.13 11.44
N ALA A 186 -7.55 5.95 10.80
CA ALA A 186 -6.66 7.04 10.42
C ALA A 186 -7.32 8.01 9.44
N ALA A 187 -8.18 7.51 8.55
CA ALA A 187 -8.97 8.29 7.61
C ALA A 187 -10.22 8.94 8.24
N GLY A 188 -10.44 8.81 9.55
CA GLY A 188 -11.59 9.39 10.27
C GLY A 188 -12.73 8.41 10.54
N GLY A 189 -12.57 7.13 10.20
CA GLY A 189 -13.55 6.07 10.49
C GLY A 189 -14.77 6.08 9.57
N GLY A 190 -15.73 5.17 9.86
CA GLY A 190 -17.00 5.06 9.16
C GLY A 190 -16.92 4.34 7.81
N GLU A 191 -18.06 4.24 7.13
CA GLU A 191 -18.14 3.65 5.80
C GLU A 191 -17.46 4.54 4.76
N ARG A 192 -16.66 3.94 3.88
CA ARG A 192 -15.92 4.64 2.84
C ARG A 192 -15.79 3.79 1.59
N ASP A 193 -16.09 4.38 0.44
CA ASP A 193 -15.86 3.75 -0.87
C ASP A 193 -14.48 4.11 -1.45
N ALA A 194 -13.87 5.17 -0.97
CA ALA A 194 -12.58 5.65 -1.44
C ALA A 194 -11.86 6.49 -0.39
N VAL A 195 -10.54 6.54 -0.50
CA VAL A 195 -9.66 7.45 0.24
C VAL A 195 -8.60 8.02 -0.68
N ARG A 196 -8.15 9.24 -0.36
CA ARG A 196 -6.92 9.82 -0.91
C ARG A 196 -5.86 9.81 0.18
N PHE A 197 -4.80 9.08 0.00
CA PHE A 197 -3.72 9.05 0.98
C PHE A 197 -2.47 9.77 0.47
N GLY A 198 -1.73 10.36 1.41
CA GLY A 198 -0.43 10.96 1.14
C GLY A 198 0.70 9.95 1.31
N HIS A 199 1.67 9.97 0.39
CA HIS A 199 2.87 9.12 0.39
C HIS A 199 4.12 9.96 0.02
N PRO A 200 5.36 9.44 0.11
CA PRO A 200 6.55 10.28 -0.06
C PRO A 200 6.62 11.09 -1.36
N SER A 201 6.07 10.62 -2.47
CA SER A 201 6.11 11.34 -3.74
C SER A 201 4.84 12.14 -4.08
N GLY A 202 3.85 12.19 -3.17
CA GLY A 202 2.63 12.97 -3.35
C GLY A 202 1.39 12.27 -2.82
N THR A 203 0.31 12.20 -3.60
CA THR A 203 -0.97 11.61 -3.20
C THR A 203 -1.43 10.53 -4.17
N LEU A 204 -2.25 9.61 -3.69
CA LEU A 204 -2.93 8.64 -4.52
C LEU A 204 -4.37 8.45 -4.01
N ARG A 205 -5.33 8.50 -4.92
CA ARG A 205 -6.72 8.14 -4.62
C ARG A 205 -6.94 6.67 -4.98
N VAL A 206 -7.55 5.94 -4.05
CA VAL A 206 -7.92 4.52 -4.23
C VAL A 206 -9.31 4.29 -3.69
N GLY A 207 -10.03 3.35 -4.28
CA GLY A 207 -11.36 2.93 -3.82
C GLY A 207 -11.43 1.42 -3.62
N ALA A 208 -12.36 0.96 -2.79
CA ALA A 208 -12.66 -0.46 -2.68
C ALA A 208 -14.14 -0.65 -2.31
N LYS A 209 -14.66 -1.81 -2.71
CA LYS A 209 -15.95 -2.33 -2.24
C LYS A 209 -15.67 -3.52 -1.35
N ALA A 210 -15.96 -3.40 -0.07
CA ALA A 210 -15.87 -4.46 0.92
C ALA A 210 -17.27 -4.78 1.46
N GLU A 211 -17.54 -6.03 1.71
CA GLU A 211 -18.81 -6.53 2.22
C GLU A 211 -18.57 -7.49 3.38
N GLU A 212 -19.42 -7.41 4.40
CA GLU A 212 -19.42 -8.34 5.50
C GLU A 212 -20.59 -9.32 5.32
N THR A 213 -20.28 -10.60 5.40
CA THR A 213 -21.28 -11.66 5.31
C THR A 213 -20.98 -12.69 6.42
N ASP A 214 -21.95 -12.91 7.30
CA ASP A 214 -21.84 -13.86 8.42
C ASP A 214 -20.60 -13.60 9.34
N GLY A 215 -20.22 -12.34 9.49
CA GLY A 215 -19.07 -11.92 10.30
C GLY A 215 -17.72 -12.01 9.58
N GLU A 216 -17.71 -12.38 8.31
CA GLU A 216 -16.51 -12.42 7.49
C GLU A 216 -16.51 -11.30 6.44
N TRP A 217 -15.40 -10.57 6.38
CA TRP A 217 -15.19 -9.52 5.38
C TRP A 217 -14.63 -10.08 4.08
N SER A 218 -15.16 -9.59 2.96
CA SER A 218 -14.64 -9.86 1.62
C SER A 218 -14.48 -8.56 0.84
N ALA A 219 -13.48 -8.49 -0.04
CA ALA A 219 -13.29 -7.37 -0.95
C ALA A 219 -13.77 -7.79 -2.35
N LYS A 220 -14.75 -7.07 -2.91
CA LYS A 220 -15.29 -7.34 -4.25
C LYS A 220 -14.49 -6.66 -5.34
N ALA A 221 -13.96 -5.49 -5.05
CA ALA A 221 -13.11 -4.75 -5.99
C ALA A 221 -12.23 -3.77 -5.26
N ALA A 222 -11.04 -3.52 -5.80
CA ALA A 222 -10.22 -2.35 -5.48
C ALA A 222 -9.93 -1.58 -6.77
N ILE A 223 -10.06 -0.27 -6.74
CA ILE A 223 -10.04 0.60 -7.92
C ILE A 223 -8.98 1.67 -7.73
N MET A 224 -8.16 1.89 -8.74
CA MET A 224 -7.20 2.99 -8.76
C MET A 224 -6.89 3.44 -10.17
N SER A 225 -6.56 4.72 -10.31
CA SER A 225 -6.09 5.28 -11.58
C SER A 225 -4.59 5.08 -11.75
N ARG A 226 -4.20 4.80 -12.98
CA ARG A 226 -2.82 4.71 -13.46
C ARG A 226 -2.70 5.48 -14.75
N SER A 227 -1.49 5.66 -15.22
CA SER A 227 -1.19 6.19 -16.55
C SER A 227 -0.13 5.34 -17.24
N ALA A 228 -0.21 5.28 -18.56
CA ALA A 228 0.81 4.66 -19.38
C ALA A 228 0.93 5.43 -20.70
N ARG A 229 2.12 5.48 -21.23
CA ARG A 229 2.40 6.07 -22.54
C ARG A 229 3.52 5.34 -23.22
N LEU A 230 3.55 5.37 -24.53
CA LEU A 230 4.68 4.87 -25.30
C LEU A 230 5.92 5.76 -25.07
N MET A 231 6.98 5.19 -24.54
CA MET A 231 8.22 5.91 -24.21
C MET A 231 9.27 5.77 -25.31
N MET A 232 9.38 4.58 -25.90
CA MET A 232 10.30 4.29 -27.01
C MET A 232 9.81 3.13 -27.85
N THR A 233 10.24 3.07 -29.10
CA THR A 233 10.08 1.93 -30.00
C THR A 233 11.46 1.51 -30.51
N GLY A 234 11.71 0.21 -30.63
CA GLY A 234 12.99 -0.32 -31.07
C GLY A 234 12.88 -1.69 -31.73
N TRP A 235 13.98 -2.21 -32.18
CA TRP A 235 14.10 -3.49 -32.88
C TRP A 235 15.02 -4.42 -32.10
N VAL A 236 14.61 -5.67 -31.95
CA VAL A 236 15.44 -6.75 -31.41
C VAL A 236 15.89 -7.62 -32.58
N HIS A 237 17.21 -7.77 -32.76
CA HIS A 237 17.77 -8.70 -33.74
C HIS A 237 17.84 -10.09 -33.13
N VAL A 238 17.07 -11.03 -33.67
CA VAL A 238 17.08 -12.44 -33.29
C VAL A 238 17.87 -13.23 -34.32
N PRO A 239 18.81 -14.14 -33.93
CA PRO A 239 19.50 -15.03 -34.87
C PRO A 239 18.49 -15.85 -35.66
N GLY A 240 18.66 -15.92 -36.99
CA GLY A 240 17.70 -16.56 -37.91
C GLY A 240 17.45 -18.05 -37.64
N ASP A 241 18.37 -18.71 -36.95
CA ASP A 241 18.33 -20.14 -36.66
C ASP A 241 17.48 -20.48 -35.42
N THR A 242 16.84 -19.47 -34.79
CA THR A 242 16.06 -19.60 -33.54
C THR A 242 14.57 -19.38 -33.74
N ILE A 243 14.06 -19.26 -34.97
CA ILE A 243 12.64 -19.10 -35.31
C ILE A 243 12.15 -20.30 -36.12
#